data_ae2ff919c9a4af5fa3e1c3cad7d8b18e
#
_entry.id   ae2ff919c9a4af5fa3e1c3cad7d8b18e
#
_cell.length_a   1.000
_cell.length_b   1.000
_cell.length_c   1.000
_cell.angle_alpha   90.00
_cell.angle_beta   90.00
_cell.angle_gamma   90.00
#
_symmetry.space_group_name_H-M   'P 1'
#
loop_
_entity.id
_entity.type
_entity.pdbx_description
1 polymer ?
#
loop_
_entity_poly.entity_id
_entity_poly.type
_entity_poly.pdbx_seq_one_letter_code
_entity_poly.pdbx_strand_id
1 'polypeptide(L)'
;MPSQWVGCAAENFRKGRHGHEPRAIVIHIIVGSLEAADLTFRDPRSAVSAHYGVGKTGRIHQFVEEADTAFHAGTVVRPTWKLIDPQVNPNLYTIGIEHEGEPQDIWPDEQYATSAALVREIAARWKIPLDRDHVIMHREIRASKTCPGAADIDRLIREAAA
;
A
#
# COMPACT_ATOMS: atom_id res chain seq x y z
N MET A 1 -13.56 8.26 1.53
CA MET A 1 -14.61 7.27 1.16
C MET A 1 -14.74 6.22 2.26
N PRO A 2 -15.91 5.62 2.49
CA PRO A 2 -16.02 4.62 3.54
C PRO A 2 -15.21 3.36 3.15
N SER A 3 -14.26 2.98 3.99
CA SER A 3 -13.58 1.70 3.90
C SER A 3 -14.34 0.66 4.74
N GLN A 4 -14.42 -0.57 4.24
CA GLN A 4 -14.92 -1.69 5.01
C GLN A 4 -13.79 -2.25 5.87
N TRP A 5 -13.97 -2.26 7.18
CA TRP A 5 -13.02 -2.94 8.07
C TRP A 5 -13.13 -4.45 7.90
N VAL A 6 -12.03 -5.08 7.53
CA VAL A 6 -11.89 -6.53 7.35
C VAL A 6 -10.97 -7.12 8.42
N GLY A 7 -9.92 -6.37 8.77
CA GLY A 7 -8.88 -6.80 9.68
C GLY A 7 -7.96 -7.87 9.08
N CYS A 8 -6.94 -8.25 9.83
CA CYS A 8 -6.03 -9.34 9.50
C CYS A 8 -5.68 -10.16 10.76
N ALA A 9 -4.97 -11.27 10.60
CA ALA A 9 -4.50 -12.06 11.73
C ALA A 9 -3.51 -11.26 12.58
N ALA A 10 -3.52 -11.47 13.89
CA ALA A 10 -2.67 -10.72 14.83
C ALA A 10 -1.17 -10.93 14.57
N GLU A 11 -0.80 -12.07 13.98
CA GLU A 11 0.56 -12.43 13.60
C GLU A 11 1.08 -11.65 12.38
N ASN A 12 0.18 -11.05 11.60
CA ASN A 12 0.50 -10.43 10.32
C ASN A 12 0.71 -8.91 10.42
N PHE A 13 0.66 -8.33 11.60
CA PHE A 13 0.96 -6.92 11.83
C PHE A 13 1.55 -6.70 13.23
N ARG A 14 1.97 -5.50 13.54
CA ARG A 14 2.38 -5.08 14.91
C ARG A 14 1.66 -3.84 15.34
N LYS A 15 1.30 -3.79 16.62
CA LYS A 15 0.79 -2.58 17.26
C LYS A 15 1.85 -1.50 17.29
N GLY A 16 1.46 -0.29 16.91
CA GLY A 16 2.32 0.89 16.87
C GLY A 16 3.39 0.83 15.78
N ARG A 17 4.22 1.86 15.73
CA ARG A 17 5.28 2.06 14.73
C ARG A 17 6.66 2.29 15.36
N HIS A 18 6.87 1.87 16.61
CA HIS A 18 8.14 1.96 17.33
C HIS A 18 8.75 3.37 17.29
N GLY A 19 7.93 4.42 17.42
CA GLY A 19 8.38 5.82 17.41
C GLY A 19 8.53 6.43 16.01
N HIS A 20 8.23 5.68 14.94
CA HIS A 20 8.19 6.21 13.57
C HIS A 20 6.77 6.64 13.18
N GLU A 21 6.70 7.53 12.19
CA GLU A 21 5.46 7.96 11.57
C GLU A 21 5.47 7.63 10.07
N PRO A 22 4.30 7.40 9.44
CA PRO A 22 4.21 7.27 8.00
C PRO A 22 4.71 8.52 7.28
N ARG A 23 5.64 8.31 6.33
CA ARG A 23 6.19 9.39 5.48
C ARG A 23 6.09 9.09 3.99
N ALA A 24 5.59 7.90 3.63
CA ALA A 24 5.35 7.53 2.24
C ALA A 24 4.23 6.49 2.13
N ILE A 25 3.63 6.44 0.95
CA ILE A 25 2.60 5.47 0.57
C ILE A 25 3.20 4.53 -0.47
N VAL A 26 3.11 3.22 -0.23
CA VAL A 26 3.62 2.19 -1.15
C VAL A 26 2.44 1.55 -1.88
N ILE A 27 2.51 1.60 -3.20
CA ILE A 27 1.49 1.05 -4.09
C ILE A 27 1.87 -0.38 -4.48
N HIS A 28 0.94 -1.30 -4.24
CA HIS A 28 1.09 -2.72 -4.51
C HIS A 28 0.00 -3.24 -5.45
N ILE A 29 0.19 -4.45 -5.96
CA ILE A 29 -0.81 -5.24 -6.66
C ILE A 29 -0.96 -6.60 -5.98
N ILE A 30 -2.21 -7.02 -5.76
CA ILE A 30 -2.56 -8.26 -5.03
C ILE A 30 -2.12 -9.51 -5.81
N VAL A 31 -2.10 -9.45 -7.14
CA VAL A 31 -2.01 -10.61 -8.04
C VAL A 31 -3.20 -11.54 -7.74
N GLY A 32 -4.40 -11.00 -7.95
CA GLY A 32 -5.67 -11.67 -7.67
C GLY A 32 -6.77 -10.70 -7.27
N SER A 33 -7.82 -11.22 -6.65
CA SER A 33 -8.98 -10.44 -6.21
C SER A 33 -8.80 -9.83 -4.82
N LEU A 34 -9.64 -8.85 -4.51
CA LEU A 34 -9.67 -8.23 -3.18
C LEU A 34 -10.02 -9.27 -2.09
N GLU A 35 -10.92 -10.22 -2.38
CA GLU A 35 -11.27 -11.31 -1.48
C GLU A 35 -10.10 -12.29 -1.26
N ALA A 36 -9.23 -12.48 -2.25
CA ALA A 36 -8.02 -13.28 -2.07
C ALA A 36 -7.05 -12.63 -1.08
N ALA A 37 -6.94 -11.30 -1.08
CA ALA A 37 -6.18 -10.56 -0.07
C ALA A 37 -6.79 -10.74 1.33
N ASP A 38 -8.12 -10.68 1.45
CA ASP A 38 -8.84 -10.93 2.73
C ASP A 38 -8.46 -12.27 3.34
N LEU A 39 -8.47 -13.34 2.52
CA LEU A 39 -8.11 -14.69 2.96
C LEU A 39 -6.64 -14.79 3.34
N THR A 40 -5.75 -14.21 2.53
CA THR A 40 -4.30 -14.23 2.77
C THR A 40 -3.95 -13.51 4.06
N PHE A 41 -4.49 -12.32 4.29
CA PHE A 41 -4.15 -11.52 5.47
C PHE A 41 -4.78 -12.06 6.76
N ARG A 42 -5.85 -12.86 6.66
CA ARG A 42 -6.45 -13.58 7.79
C ARG A 42 -5.76 -14.90 8.12
N ASP A 43 -4.95 -15.46 7.22
CA ASP A 43 -4.15 -16.65 7.53
C ASP A 43 -2.91 -16.25 8.35
N PRO A 44 -2.80 -16.65 9.63
CA PRO A 44 -1.66 -16.28 10.48
C PRO A 44 -0.31 -16.79 9.98
N ARG A 45 -0.32 -17.77 9.04
CA ARG A 45 0.89 -18.35 8.45
C ARG A 45 1.43 -17.52 7.30
N SER A 46 0.66 -16.58 6.78
CA SER A 46 1.06 -15.79 5.60
C SER A 46 2.19 -14.80 5.91
N ALA A 47 2.27 -14.32 7.15
CA ALA A 47 3.25 -13.35 7.62
C ALA A 47 3.29 -12.06 6.78
N VAL A 48 2.18 -11.69 6.14
CA VAL A 48 2.03 -10.49 5.32
C VAL A 48 0.68 -9.80 5.59
N SER A 49 0.65 -8.50 5.38
CA SER A 49 -0.56 -7.69 5.39
C SER A 49 -0.34 -6.38 4.64
N ALA A 50 -1.39 -5.59 4.47
CA ALA A 50 -1.33 -4.19 4.05
C ALA A 50 -2.29 -3.37 4.91
N HIS A 51 -2.25 -2.03 4.79
CA HIS A 51 -3.22 -1.21 5.51
C HIS A 51 -4.57 -1.23 4.78
N TYR A 52 -4.53 -1.16 3.46
CA TYR A 52 -5.72 -1.09 2.60
C TYR A 52 -5.61 -2.01 1.39
N GLY A 53 -6.77 -2.35 0.85
CA GLY A 53 -6.94 -2.93 -0.47
C GLY A 53 -7.99 -2.17 -1.26
N VAL A 54 -7.74 -1.94 -2.56
CA VAL A 54 -8.65 -1.25 -3.48
C VAL A 54 -9.05 -2.19 -4.60
N GLY A 55 -10.34 -2.48 -4.69
CA GLY A 55 -10.94 -3.32 -5.73
C GLY A 55 -11.13 -2.58 -7.04
N LYS A 56 -11.24 -3.32 -8.15
CA LYS A 56 -11.50 -2.78 -9.50
C LYS A 56 -12.80 -1.99 -9.61
N THR A 57 -13.76 -2.27 -8.72
CA THR A 57 -15.08 -1.60 -8.66
C THR A 57 -15.17 -0.50 -7.60
N GLY A 58 -14.04 0.01 -7.13
CA GLY A 58 -14.00 1.09 -6.16
C GLY A 58 -14.29 0.69 -4.71
N ARG A 59 -14.34 -0.61 -4.38
CA ARG A 59 -14.42 -1.06 -2.98
C ARG A 59 -13.08 -0.84 -2.27
N ILE A 60 -13.13 -0.42 -1.01
CA ILE A 60 -11.94 -0.30 -0.16
C ILE A 60 -12.11 -1.23 1.03
N HIS A 61 -11.16 -2.15 1.22
CA HIS A 61 -11.00 -2.93 2.43
C HIS A 61 -9.88 -2.35 3.28
N GLN A 62 -10.08 -2.30 4.60
CA GLN A 62 -9.04 -1.93 5.55
C GLN A 62 -8.67 -3.14 6.41
N PHE A 63 -7.38 -3.43 6.50
CA PHE A 63 -6.86 -4.61 7.18
C PHE A 63 -6.08 -4.26 8.44
N VAL A 64 -5.33 -3.15 8.42
CA VAL A 64 -4.51 -2.69 9.54
C VAL A 64 -4.74 -1.19 9.74
N GLU A 65 -4.80 -0.75 10.98
CA GLU A 65 -4.89 0.67 11.32
C GLU A 65 -3.62 1.41 10.87
N GLU A 66 -3.75 2.65 10.39
CA GLU A 66 -2.58 3.43 9.94
C GLU A 66 -1.55 3.69 11.05
N ALA A 67 -1.99 3.72 12.31
CA ALA A 67 -1.12 3.86 13.48
C ALA A 67 -0.32 2.60 13.80
N ASP A 68 -0.66 1.47 13.20
CA ASP A 68 0.01 0.18 13.38
C ASP A 68 0.94 -0.15 12.20
N THR A 69 1.74 -1.19 12.32
CA THR A 69 2.71 -1.60 11.31
C THR A 69 2.20 -2.81 10.53
N ALA A 70 1.76 -2.61 9.29
CA ALA A 70 1.46 -3.69 8.36
C ALA A 70 2.75 -4.29 7.74
N PHE A 71 2.73 -5.56 7.37
CA PHE A 71 3.87 -6.28 6.80
C PHE A 71 3.76 -6.35 5.27
N HIS A 72 4.04 -5.24 4.57
CA HIS A 72 3.85 -5.12 3.12
C HIS A 72 5.12 -4.87 2.31
N ALA A 73 6.12 -4.19 2.89
CA ALA A 73 7.29 -3.73 2.14
C ALA A 73 8.34 -4.84 1.93
N GLY A 74 8.38 -5.82 2.82
CA GLY A 74 9.36 -6.91 2.79
C GLY A 74 10.79 -6.44 3.05
N THR A 75 11.75 -7.29 2.65
CA THR A 75 13.18 -7.00 2.79
C THR A 75 13.63 -5.99 1.73
N VAL A 76 14.41 -4.98 2.13
CA VAL A 76 15.04 -4.03 1.23
C VAL A 76 16.09 -4.74 0.36
N VAL A 77 15.94 -4.66 -0.96
CA VAL A 77 16.87 -5.28 -1.92
C VAL A 77 17.12 -4.33 -3.08
N ARG A 78 18.34 -3.83 -3.22
CA ARG A 78 18.76 -2.89 -4.29
C ARG A 78 17.73 -1.77 -4.50
N PRO A 79 17.41 -0.99 -3.46
CA PRO A 79 16.35 0.02 -3.53
C PRO A 79 16.74 1.16 -4.48
N THR A 80 15.72 1.73 -5.14
CA THR A 80 15.83 2.95 -5.94
C THR A 80 15.08 4.11 -5.32
N TRP A 81 14.29 3.86 -4.27
CA TRP A 81 13.59 4.91 -3.54
C TRP A 81 14.58 5.82 -2.81
N LYS A 82 14.54 7.13 -3.09
CA LYS A 82 15.50 8.10 -2.58
C LYS A 82 15.44 8.32 -1.07
N LEU A 83 14.26 8.14 -0.47
CA LEU A 83 14.05 8.38 0.97
C LEU A 83 14.13 7.09 1.80
N ILE A 84 14.64 6.00 1.23
CA ILE A 84 14.84 4.75 1.97
C ILE A 84 15.83 4.96 3.11
N ASP A 85 15.47 4.48 4.30
CA ASP A 85 16.42 4.36 5.40
C ASP A 85 16.90 2.90 5.47
N PRO A 86 18.16 2.61 5.12
CA PRO A 86 18.65 1.24 5.05
C PRO A 86 18.77 0.56 6.43
N GLN A 87 18.68 1.31 7.52
CA GLN A 87 18.79 0.81 8.88
C GLN A 87 17.43 0.58 9.56
N VAL A 88 16.33 1.06 8.94
CA VAL A 88 14.98 0.98 9.50
C VAL A 88 14.09 0.15 8.58
N ASN A 89 13.34 -0.79 9.16
CA ASN A 89 12.35 -1.55 8.41
C ASN A 89 11.31 -0.61 7.78
N PRO A 90 11.16 -0.58 6.43
CA PRO A 90 10.25 0.36 5.75
C PRO A 90 8.78 0.20 6.16
N ASN A 91 8.35 -0.94 6.67
CA ASN A 91 7.00 -1.09 7.23
C ASN A 91 6.71 -0.09 8.36
N LEU A 92 7.73 0.34 9.10
CA LEU A 92 7.55 1.26 10.24
C LEU A 92 7.19 2.69 9.81
N TYR A 93 7.59 3.10 8.59
CA TYR A 93 7.42 4.49 8.13
C TYR A 93 6.70 4.61 6.78
N THR A 94 5.99 3.56 6.37
CA THR A 94 5.17 3.57 5.15
C THR A 94 3.77 3.02 5.40
N ILE A 95 2.82 3.41 4.52
CA ILE A 95 1.48 2.84 4.43
C ILE A 95 1.38 2.07 3.13
N GLY A 96 1.01 0.79 3.18
CA GLY A 96 0.84 -0.05 2.00
C GLY A 96 -0.62 -0.10 1.55
N ILE A 97 -0.84 0.10 0.25
CA ILE A 97 -2.14 -0.06 -0.42
C ILE A 97 -2.00 -1.12 -1.50
N GLU A 98 -2.74 -2.20 -1.35
CA GLU A 98 -2.87 -3.26 -2.35
C GLU A 98 -3.96 -2.94 -3.34
N HIS A 99 -3.78 -3.34 -4.61
CA HIS A 99 -4.77 -3.13 -5.66
C HIS A 99 -5.12 -4.46 -6.32
N GLU A 100 -6.41 -4.70 -6.48
CA GLU A 100 -6.92 -5.87 -7.19
C GLU A 100 -6.44 -5.88 -8.64
N GLY A 101 -5.97 -7.03 -9.12
CA GLY A 101 -5.57 -7.26 -10.50
C GLY A 101 -4.27 -8.04 -10.65
N GLU A 102 -3.82 -8.13 -11.90
CA GLU A 102 -2.59 -8.79 -12.32
C GLU A 102 -1.54 -7.75 -12.75
N PRO A 103 -0.23 -8.09 -12.77
CA PRO A 103 0.83 -7.12 -13.09
C PRO A 103 0.70 -6.44 -14.46
N GLN A 104 0.07 -7.10 -15.45
CA GLN A 104 -0.17 -6.58 -16.80
C GLN A 104 -1.48 -5.82 -16.96
N ASP A 105 -2.34 -5.82 -15.93
CA ASP A 105 -3.65 -5.18 -16.02
C ASP A 105 -3.52 -3.66 -16.11
N ILE A 106 -4.35 -3.07 -16.96
CA ILE A 106 -4.64 -1.64 -16.94
C ILE A 106 -5.74 -1.44 -15.91
N TRP A 107 -5.47 -0.61 -14.90
CA TRP A 107 -6.47 -0.32 -13.89
C TRP A 107 -7.68 0.40 -14.47
N PRO A 108 -8.91 0.00 -14.13
CA PRO A 108 -10.11 0.76 -14.47
C PRO A 108 -10.08 2.19 -13.90
N ASP A 109 -10.76 3.11 -14.55
CA ASP A 109 -10.87 4.51 -14.07
C ASP A 109 -11.46 4.59 -12.66
N GLU A 110 -12.42 3.72 -12.34
CA GLU A 110 -13.01 3.61 -11.00
C GLU A 110 -11.97 3.23 -9.93
N GLN A 111 -11.05 2.32 -10.26
CA GLN A 111 -9.97 1.93 -9.36
C GLN A 111 -8.98 3.07 -9.15
N TYR A 112 -8.62 3.81 -10.22
CA TYR A 112 -7.77 5.00 -10.11
C TYR A 112 -8.44 6.08 -9.26
N ALA A 113 -9.69 6.43 -9.55
CA ALA A 113 -10.42 7.47 -8.81
C ALA A 113 -10.54 7.15 -7.31
N THR A 114 -10.85 5.89 -7.00
CA THR A 114 -10.95 5.40 -5.61
C THR A 114 -9.60 5.43 -4.91
N SER A 115 -8.56 4.91 -5.58
CA SER A 115 -7.21 4.90 -5.02
C SER A 115 -6.67 6.31 -4.81
N ALA A 116 -6.89 7.23 -5.76
CA ALA A 116 -6.49 8.63 -5.66
C ALA A 116 -7.16 9.33 -4.46
N ALA A 117 -8.44 9.10 -4.25
CA ALA A 117 -9.15 9.65 -3.10
C ALA A 117 -8.58 9.11 -1.77
N LEU A 118 -8.30 7.80 -1.70
CA LEU A 118 -7.69 7.18 -0.52
C LEU A 118 -6.28 7.73 -0.26
N VAL A 119 -5.44 7.82 -1.30
CA VAL A 119 -4.08 8.39 -1.22
C VAL A 119 -4.13 9.84 -0.72
N ARG A 120 -5.05 10.66 -1.24
CA ARG A 120 -5.27 12.04 -0.77
C ARG A 120 -5.62 12.11 0.71
N GLU A 121 -6.54 11.24 1.17
CA GLU A 121 -6.97 11.21 2.58
C GLU A 121 -5.83 10.79 3.51
N ILE A 122 -5.05 9.77 3.14
CA ILE A 122 -3.87 9.32 3.89
C ILE A 122 -2.82 10.44 3.93
N ALA A 123 -2.52 11.03 2.77
CA ALA A 123 -1.54 12.11 2.64
C ALA A 123 -1.90 13.32 3.51
N ALA A 124 -3.18 13.69 3.55
CA ALA A 124 -3.65 14.78 4.41
C ALA A 124 -3.51 14.47 5.91
N ARG A 125 -3.84 13.24 6.34
CA ARG A 125 -3.71 12.81 7.75
C ARG A 125 -2.28 12.84 8.25
N TRP A 126 -1.35 12.33 7.44
CA TRP A 126 0.06 12.16 7.82
C TRP A 126 0.98 13.25 7.27
N LYS A 127 0.42 14.26 6.58
CA LYS A 127 1.19 15.36 5.93
C LYS A 127 2.24 14.84 4.95
N ILE A 128 1.90 13.78 4.22
CA ILE A 128 2.76 13.18 3.19
C ILE A 128 2.61 14.01 1.90
N PRO A 129 3.69 14.47 1.28
CA PRO A 129 3.62 15.14 -0.02
C PRO A 129 3.08 14.21 -1.12
N LEU A 130 2.27 14.77 -2.03
CA LEU A 130 1.74 14.04 -3.18
C LEU A 130 2.70 14.17 -4.38
N ASP A 131 3.82 13.48 -4.31
CA ASP A 131 4.85 13.44 -5.34
C ASP A 131 5.47 12.02 -5.48
N ARG A 132 6.39 11.86 -6.45
CA ARG A 132 7.03 10.57 -6.73
C ARG A 132 8.07 10.13 -5.70
N ASP A 133 8.48 10.98 -4.80
CA ASP A 133 9.36 10.60 -3.70
C ASP A 133 8.58 10.04 -2.49
N HIS A 134 7.25 10.30 -2.43
CA HIS A 134 6.41 9.91 -1.29
C HIS A 134 5.24 8.96 -1.66
N VAL A 135 4.83 8.89 -2.94
CA VAL A 135 3.93 7.85 -3.46
C VAL A 135 4.74 6.97 -4.38
N ILE A 136 5.13 5.79 -3.89
CA ILE A 136 6.16 4.95 -4.48
C ILE A 136 5.63 3.56 -4.85
N MET A 137 6.39 2.88 -5.68
CA MET A 137 6.13 1.49 -6.07
C MET A 137 6.90 0.51 -5.17
N HIS A 138 6.33 -0.64 -4.87
CA HIS A 138 7.01 -1.68 -4.10
C HIS A 138 8.37 -2.07 -4.70
N ARG A 139 8.48 -2.12 -6.04
CA ARG A 139 9.76 -2.42 -6.72
C ARG A 139 10.86 -1.38 -6.45
N GLU A 140 10.52 -0.18 -5.96
CA GLU A 140 11.51 0.82 -5.57
C GLU A 140 12.14 0.53 -4.20
N ILE A 141 11.49 -0.30 -3.37
CA ILE A 141 12.05 -0.85 -2.12
C ILE A 141 12.76 -2.18 -2.37
N ARG A 142 12.14 -3.03 -3.21
CA ARG A 142 12.61 -4.39 -3.47
C ARG A 142 12.63 -4.68 -4.96
N ALA A 143 13.80 -4.54 -5.58
CA ALA A 143 14.01 -4.62 -7.03
C ALA A 143 13.57 -5.95 -7.69
N SER A 144 13.43 -7.04 -6.91
CA SER A 144 12.92 -8.32 -7.42
C SER A 144 11.40 -8.37 -7.61
N LYS A 145 10.69 -7.31 -7.17
CA LYS A 145 9.23 -7.22 -7.34
C LYS A 145 8.88 -6.52 -8.65
N THR A 146 7.81 -6.98 -9.30
CA THR A 146 7.20 -6.29 -10.45
C THR A 146 6.11 -5.29 -10.02
N CYS A 147 5.70 -5.40 -8.79
CA CYS A 147 4.62 -4.65 -8.13
C CYS A 147 4.89 -3.13 -8.14
N PRO A 148 3.93 -2.30 -8.55
CA PRO A 148 2.52 -2.59 -8.83
C PRO A 148 2.22 -2.90 -10.32
N GLY A 149 3.18 -3.42 -11.10
CA GLY A 149 2.95 -3.80 -12.49
C GLY A 149 2.84 -2.58 -13.43
N ALA A 150 1.82 -2.57 -14.29
CA ALA A 150 1.59 -1.55 -15.32
C ALA A 150 0.85 -0.30 -14.81
N ALA A 151 0.58 -0.17 -13.50
CA ALA A 151 -0.11 0.98 -12.94
C ALA A 151 0.63 2.31 -13.23
N ASP A 152 -0.11 3.31 -13.69
CA ASP A 152 0.39 4.67 -13.91
C ASP A 152 0.35 5.47 -12.60
N ILE A 153 1.48 5.49 -11.89
CA ILE A 153 1.60 6.18 -10.60
C ILE A 153 1.57 7.71 -10.75
N ASP A 154 2.04 8.23 -11.88
CA ASP A 154 1.98 9.66 -12.14
C ASP A 154 0.53 10.12 -12.35
N ARG A 155 -0.30 9.30 -13.03
CA ARG A 155 -1.75 9.50 -13.11
C ARG A 155 -2.38 9.49 -11.71
N LEU A 156 -2.07 8.46 -10.90
CA LEU A 156 -2.60 8.34 -9.54
C LEU A 156 -2.30 9.58 -8.69
N ILE A 157 -1.06 10.08 -8.75
CA ILE A 157 -0.64 11.29 -8.03
C ILE A 157 -1.38 12.53 -8.54
N ARG A 158 -1.49 12.71 -9.86
CA ARG A 158 -2.24 13.84 -10.44
C ARG A 158 -3.70 13.84 -10.00
N GLU A 159 -4.36 12.68 -10.02
CA GLU A 159 -5.76 12.55 -9.57
C GLU A 159 -5.89 12.74 -8.06
N ALA A 160 -4.90 12.31 -7.26
CA ALA A 160 -4.89 12.55 -5.82
C ALA A 160 -4.69 14.04 -5.46
N ALA A 161 -3.96 14.80 -6.28
CA ALA A 161 -3.68 16.21 -6.05
C ALA A 161 -4.79 17.15 -6.57
N ALA A 162 -5.68 16.66 -7.44
CA ALA A 162 -6.80 17.43 -7.99
C ALA A 162 -7.94 17.60 -6.98
#